data_3774f86c4b8a63507f37b911f721a403
#
_entry.id   3774f86c4b8a63507f37b911f721a403
#
_cell.length_a   1.000
_cell.length_b   1.000
_cell.length_c   1.000
_cell.angle_alpha   90.00
_cell.angle_beta   90.00
_cell.angle_gamma   90.00
#
_symmetry.space_group_name_H-M   'P 1'
#
loop_
_entity.id
_entity.type
_entity.pdbx_description
1 polymer ?
#
loop_
_entity_poly.entity_id
_entity_poly.type
_entity_poly.pdbx_seq_one_letter_code
_entity_poly.pdbx_strand_id
1 'polypeptide(L)'
;MNLESLNGQLIVVEGADGSGRSTQINLLRNWLERRGYPTVNVGLKRSMLVSRELESAMRGNILGTRTLSLFYATDFADQFENRILPALRAGFVVLADRYIYTLMARAIVRGMEADWIQEVYSIALVPDAVFYIAVSPEVLVERNLRKHAVLDYWESGMDMNRSQNMYDSFIGYQKDIQRQFRKMQKVYGFETVNGNRTPRAIQKELQSKIESILNGKTPALVERNIEIAPHDRIFVSRT
;
A
#
# COMPACT_ATOMS: atom_id res chain seq x y z
N MET A 1 -18.57 6.51 -13.78
CA MET A 1 -17.85 7.57 -13.05
C MET A 1 -17.07 8.34 -14.09
N ASN A 2 -17.27 9.66 -14.21
CA ASN A 2 -16.58 10.46 -15.23
C ASN A 2 -15.14 10.70 -14.72
N LEU A 3 -14.13 10.08 -15.34
CA LEU A 3 -12.70 10.19 -14.98
C LEU A 3 -12.01 11.36 -15.74
N GLU A 4 -12.80 12.28 -16.30
CA GLU A 4 -12.28 13.42 -17.04
C GLU A 4 -11.27 14.21 -16.21
N SER A 5 -10.06 14.27 -16.74
CA SER A 5 -8.91 15.07 -16.30
C SER A 5 -8.48 14.91 -14.83
N LEU A 6 -7.90 13.76 -14.46
CA LEU A 6 -7.10 13.67 -13.25
C LEU A 6 -5.71 14.30 -13.52
N ASN A 7 -5.52 15.54 -13.06
CA ASN A 7 -4.29 16.31 -13.28
C ASN A 7 -3.19 16.03 -12.25
N GLY A 8 -3.53 15.38 -11.13
CA GLY A 8 -2.59 15.00 -10.08
C GLY A 8 -1.97 13.63 -10.31
N GLN A 9 -1.01 13.25 -9.48
CA GLN A 9 -0.35 11.95 -9.50
C GLN A 9 -0.66 11.14 -8.23
N LEU A 10 -0.87 9.83 -8.41
CA LEU A 10 -1.03 8.87 -7.31
C LEU A 10 0.25 8.06 -7.16
N ILE A 11 0.98 8.31 -6.08
CA ILE A 11 2.24 7.64 -5.76
C ILE A 11 2.02 6.78 -4.52
N VAL A 12 2.28 5.49 -4.66
CA VAL A 12 2.08 4.50 -3.60
C VAL A 12 3.41 4.03 -3.05
N VAL A 13 3.53 3.99 -1.74
CA VAL A 13 4.66 3.36 -1.04
C VAL A 13 4.15 2.19 -0.22
N GLU A 14 4.57 0.99 -0.62
CA GLU A 14 4.22 -0.29 0.00
C GLU A 14 5.36 -0.84 0.85
N GLY A 15 5.05 -1.75 1.74
CA GLY A 15 6.02 -2.46 2.59
C GLY A 15 5.43 -2.84 3.96
N ALA A 16 6.14 -3.67 4.70
CA ALA A 16 5.76 -4.12 6.03
C ALA A 16 5.89 -3.02 7.10
N ASP A 17 5.31 -3.23 8.28
CA ASP A 17 5.60 -2.38 9.44
C ASP A 17 7.07 -2.52 9.83
N GLY A 18 7.72 -1.40 10.15
CA GLY A 18 9.18 -1.35 10.35
C GLY A 18 10.00 -1.22 9.06
N SER A 19 9.39 -1.23 7.86
CA SER A 19 10.13 -1.03 6.61
C SER A 19 10.65 0.40 6.40
N GLY A 20 10.11 1.37 7.16
CA GLY A 20 10.48 2.79 7.04
C GLY A 20 9.56 3.60 6.12
N ARG A 21 8.45 3.03 5.63
CA ARG A 21 7.48 3.73 4.75
C ARG A 21 7.08 5.11 5.25
N SER A 22 6.55 5.20 6.48
CA SER A 22 6.04 6.47 7.02
C SER A 22 7.13 7.54 7.12
N THR A 23 8.38 7.14 7.40
CA THR A 23 9.53 8.04 7.34
C THR A 23 9.72 8.56 5.91
N GLN A 24 9.70 7.67 4.91
CA GLN A 24 9.88 8.06 3.51
C GLN A 24 8.72 8.93 3.02
N ILE A 25 7.48 8.60 3.34
CA ILE A 25 6.30 9.41 3.01
C ILE A 25 6.43 10.83 3.56
N ASN A 26 6.83 10.99 4.83
CA ASN A 26 7.00 12.32 5.43
C ASN A 26 8.13 13.11 4.75
N LEU A 27 9.24 12.45 4.43
CA LEU A 27 10.36 13.08 3.71
C LEU A 27 9.96 13.46 2.28
N LEU A 28 9.21 12.61 1.57
CA LEU A 28 8.69 12.89 0.23
C LEU A 28 7.72 14.06 0.24
N ARG A 29 6.77 14.07 1.19
CA ARG A 29 5.84 15.19 1.35
C ARG A 29 6.59 16.51 1.47
N ASN A 30 7.52 16.62 2.44
CA ASN A 30 8.28 17.84 2.68
C ASN A 30 9.14 18.25 1.46
N TRP A 31 9.62 17.28 0.70
CA TRP A 31 10.40 17.53 -0.51
C TRP A 31 9.52 18.04 -1.67
N LEU A 32 8.33 17.45 -1.88
CA LEU A 32 7.37 17.87 -2.89
C LEU A 32 6.82 19.27 -2.61
N GLU A 33 6.37 19.51 -1.37
CA GLU A 33 5.81 20.80 -0.95
C GLU A 33 6.83 21.95 -1.12
N ARG A 34 8.11 21.72 -0.80
CA ARG A 34 9.18 22.70 -1.06
C ARG A 34 9.41 22.99 -2.54
N ARG A 35 8.99 22.11 -3.43
CA ARG A 35 9.04 22.28 -4.90
C ARG A 35 7.74 22.83 -5.48
N GLY A 36 6.77 23.19 -4.64
CA GLY A 36 5.50 23.76 -5.06
C GLY A 36 4.43 22.74 -5.45
N TYR A 37 4.66 21.44 -5.22
CA TYR A 37 3.66 20.40 -5.44
C TYR A 37 2.79 20.24 -4.18
N PRO A 38 1.49 20.58 -4.23
CA PRO A 38 0.60 20.33 -3.09
C PRO A 38 0.42 18.82 -2.90
N THR A 39 0.40 18.37 -1.64
CA THR A 39 0.31 16.92 -1.34
C THR A 39 -0.88 16.57 -0.49
N VAL A 40 -1.41 15.37 -0.68
CA VAL A 40 -2.38 14.72 0.21
C VAL A 40 -1.86 13.35 0.61
N ASN A 41 -1.85 13.07 1.92
CA ASN A 41 -1.49 11.74 2.44
C ASN A 41 -2.73 10.91 2.71
N VAL A 42 -2.76 9.70 2.17
CA VAL A 42 -3.77 8.67 2.41
C VAL A 42 -3.11 7.37 2.89
N GLY A 43 -3.89 6.39 3.28
CA GLY A 43 -3.37 5.09 3.73
C GLY A 43 -4.40 4.31 4.53
N LEU A 44 -4.02 3.16 5.08
CA LEU A 44 -4.95 2.28 5.78
C LEU A 44 -5.46 2.90 7.09
N LYS A 45 -6.71 2.65 7.42
CA LYS A 45 -7.39 3.09 8.65
C LYS A 45 -7.37 4.61 8.81
N ARG A 46 -7.64 5.34 7.72
CA ARG A 46 -7.68 6.81 7.73
C ARG A 46 -9.00 7.38 7.22
N SER A 47 -9.99 6.52 6.97
CA SER A 47 -11.37 6.94 6.72
C SER A 47 -11.94 7.65 7.95
N MET A 48 -12.71 8.70 7.71
CA MET A 48 -13.47 9.34 8.79
C MET A 48 -14.75 8.58 9.14
N LEU A 49 -15.15 7.67 8.26
CA LEU A 49 -16.40 6.92 8.38
C LEU A 49 -16.28 5.68 9.27
N VAL A 50 -15.21 4.87 9.05
CA VAL A 50 -15.14 3.51 9.65
C VAL A 50 -13.82 3.20 10.37
N SER A 51 -12.84 4.09 10.39
CA SER A 51 -11.52 3.76 10.94
C SER A 51 -11.55 3.43 12.43
N ARG A 52 -12.39 4.11 13.22
CA ARG A 52 -12.55 3.86 14.66
C ARG A 52 -13.19 2.52 14.95
N GLU A 53 -14.25 2.20 14.21
CA GLU A 53 -14.99 0.94 14.29
C GLU A 53 -14.10 -0.23 13.90
N LEU A 54 -13.34 -0.08 12.80
CA LEU A 54 -12.36 -1.06 12.36
C LEU A 54 -11.27 -1.31 13.43
N GLU A 55 -10.69 -0.27 14.01
CA GLU A 55 -9.70 -0.42 15.08
C GLU A 55 -10.26 -1.06 16.33
N SER A 56 -11.50 -0.72 16.71
CA SER A 56 -12.17 -1.32 17.86
C SER A 56 -12.44 -2.81 17.64
N ALA A 57 -12.94 -3.16 16.46
CA ALA A 57 -13.22 -4.56 16.10
C ALA A 57 -11.94 -5.39 15.99
N MET A 58 -10.85 -4.82 15.48
CA MET A 58 -9.53 -5.47 15.44
C MET A 58 -8.98 -5.73 16.85
N ARG A 59 -9.11 -4.78 17.78
CA ARG A 59 -8.67 -4.99 19.18
C ARG A 59 -9.42 -6.12 19.87
N GLY A 60 -10.71 -6.29 19.57
CA GLY A 60 -11.51 -7.39 20.08
C GLY A 60 -11.25 -8.74 19.42
N ASN A 61 -10.49 -8.76 18.30
CA ASN A 61 -10.29 -9.97 17.47
C ASN A 61 -11.59 -10.71 17.13
N ILE A 62 -12.65 -9.95 16.86
CA ILE A 62 -14.02 -10.48 16.66
C ILE A 62 -14.40 -10.64 15.19
N LEU A 63 -13.55 -10.19 14.27
CA LEU A 63 -13.85 -10.20 12.84
C LEU A 63 -13.26 -11.43 12.15
N GLY A 64 -14.13 -12.18 11.46
CA GLY A 64 -13.65 -13.15 10.46
C GLY A 64 -12.96 -12.46 9.29
N THR A 65 -12.10 -13.18 8.57
CA THR A 65 -11.24 -12.63 7.50
C THR A 65 -12.01 -11.88 6.43
N ARG A 66 -13.18 -12.39 6.01
CA ARG A 66 -14.02 -11.74 4.99
C ARG A 66 -14.57 -10.41 5.49
N THR A 67 -15.12 -10.38 6.69
CA THR A 67 -15.65 -9.15 7.30
C THR A 67 -14.55 -8.11 7.50
N LEU A 68 -13.37 -8.53 7.97
CA LEU A 68 -12.21 -7.65 8.10
C LEU A 68 -11.80 -7.05 6.74
N SER A 69 -11.79 -7.87 5.67
CA SER A 69 -11.49 -7.40 4.31
C SER A 69 -12.50 -6.36 3.82
N LEU A 70 -13.79 -6.55 4.10
CA LEU A 70 -14.84 -5.60 3.73
C LEU A 70 -14.75 -4.29 4.54
N PHE A 71 -14.40 -4.34 5.82
CA PHE A 71 -14.11 -3.12 6.60
C PHE A 71 -12.95 -2.32 6.01
N TYR A 72 -11.86 -2.99 5.62
CA TYR A 72 -10.76 -2.32 4.91
C TYR A 72 -11.17 -1.78 3.54
N ALA A 73 -12.04 -2.50 2.83
CA ALA A 73 -12.56 -2.03 1.55
C ALA A 73 -13.43 -0.77 1.73
N THR A 74 -14.24 -0.72 2.78
CA THR A 74 -15.03 0.48 3.13
C THR A 74 -14.13 1.65 3.53
N ASP A 75 -13.07 1.42 4.34
CA ASP A 75 -12.06 2.44 4.68
C ASP A 75 -11.38 2.99 3.42
N PHE A 76 -11.05 2.11 2.47
CA PHE A 76 -10.48 2.48 1.19
C PHE A 76 -11.46 3.28 0.32
N ALA A 77 -12.69 2.79 0.15
CA ALA A 77 -13.72 3.41 -0.69
C ALA A 77 -14.04 4.84 -0.23
N ASP A 78 -14.21 5.06 1.08
CA ASP A 78 -14.43 6.38 1.64
C ASP A 78 -13.25 7.34 1.35
N GLN A 79 -12.00 6.88 1.55
CA GLN A 79 -10.83 7.69 1.22
C GLN A 79 -10.70 7.92 -0.29
N PHE A 80 -11.07 6.92 -1.10
CA PHE A 80 -11.01 7.02 -2.55
C PHE A 80 -11.95 8.11 -3.07
N GLU A 81 -13.21 8.11 -2.64
CA GLU A 81 -14.24 9.05 -3.07
C GLU A 81 -14.03 10.45 -2.50
N ASN A 82 -13.68 10.55 -1.23
CA ASN A 82 -13.69 11.81 -0.50
C ASN A 82 -12.30 12.47 -0.36
N ARG A 83 -11.20 11.79 -0.71
CA ARG A 83 -9.83 12.33 -0.58
C ARG A 83 -9.01 12.11 -1.84
N ILE A 84 -8.91 10.87 -2.36
CA ILE A 84 -8.01 10.56 -3.49
C ILE A 84 -8.52 11.23 -4.77
N LEU A 85 -9.75 10.95 -5.18
CA LEU A 85 -10.30 11.52 -6.41
C LEU A 85 -10.36 13.06 -6.39
N PRO A 86 -10.86 13.72 -5.33
CA PRO A 86 -10.87 15.19 -5.29
C PRO A 86 -9.46 15.78 -5.36
N ALA A 87 -8.48 15.21 -4.66
CA ALA A 87 -7.10 15.67 -4.69
C ALA A 87 -6.46 15.53 -6.08
N LEU A 88 -6.66 14.38 -6.74
CA LEU A 88 -6.16 14.15 -8.10
C LEU A 88 -6.79 15.11 -9.12
N ARG A 89 -8.09 15.39 -9.00
CA ARG A 89 -8.78 16.39 -9.85
C ARG A 89 -8.20 17.79 -9.64
N ALA A 90 -7.86 18.13 -8.42
CA ALA A 90 -7.26 19.42 -8.07
C ALA A 90 -5.76 19.54 -8.40
N GLY A 91 -5.15 18.51 -9.01
CA GLY A 91 -3.73 18.52 -9.40
C GLY A 91 -2.75 18.22 -8.28
N PHE A 92 -3.20 17.67 -7.15
CA PHE A 92 -2.34 17.31 -6.04
C PHE A 92 -1.56 16.01 -6.29
N VAL A 93 -0.41 15.89 -5.67
CA VAL A 93 0.28 14.61 -5.53
C VAL A 93 -0.29 13.85 -4.34
N VAL A 94 -0.96 12.73 -4.59
CA VAL A 94 -1.48 11.84 -3.55
C VAL A 94 -0.40 10.85 -3.17
N LEU A 95 0.05 10.89 -1.92
CA LEU A 95 1.01 9.95 -1.34
C LEU A 95 0.26 8.91 -0.51
N ALA A 96 0.23 7.66 -0.98
CA ALA A 96 -0.43 6.57 -0.27
C ALA A 96 0.59 5.76 0.56
N ASP A 97 0.46 5.83 1.89
CA ASP A 97 1.17 4.95 2.84
C ASP A 97 0.41 3.62 2.92
N ARG A 98 0.73 2.70 2.05
CA ARG A 98 -0.03 1.52 1.65
C ARG A 98 -1.26 1.87 0.79
N TYR A 99 -1.60 0.96 -0.06
CA TYR A 99 -2.75 1.02 -0.95
C TYR A 99 -3.45 -0.35 -0.96
N ILE A 100 -4.24 -0.63 -1.98
CA ILE A 100 -4.97 -1.89 -2.10
C ILE A 100 -4.05 -3.12 -2.09
N TYR A 101 -2.79 -3.00 -2.52
CA TYR A 101 -1.86 -4.13 -2.63
C TYR A 101 -1.54 -4.77 -1.28
N THR A 102 -1.31 -3.96 -0.22
CA THR A 102 -1.20 -4.47 1.15
C THR A 102 -2.49 -5.19 1.58
N LEU A 103 -3.66 -4.64 1.25
CA LEU A 103 -4.96 -5.20 1.63
C LEU A 103 -5.20 -6.55 0.94
N MET A 104 -4.94 -6.62 -0.36
CA MET A 104 -5.04 -7.86 -1.13
C MET A 104 -4.05 -8.91 -0.62
N ALA A 105 -2.77 -8.53 -0.41
CA ALA A 105 -1.76 -9.47 0.11
C ALA A 105 -2.16 -10.06 1.46
N ARG A 106 -2.65 -9.22 2.38
CA ARG A 106 -3.11 -9.64 3.71
C ARG A 106 -4.33 -10.56 3.65
N ALA A 107 -5.29 -10.27 2.79
CA ALA A 107 -6.48 -11.09 2.61
C ALA A 107 -6.13 -12.46 2.01
N ILE A 108 -5.31 -12.50 0.95
CA ILE A 108 -4.89 -13.74 0.31
C ILE A 108 -4.07 -14.62 1.26
N VAL A 109 -3.15 -14.05 2.03
CA VAL A 109 -2.37 -14.81 3.03
C VAL A 109 -3.26 -15.39 4.12
N ARG A 110 -4.39 -14.75 4.43
CA ARG A 110 -5.43 -15.25 5.35
C ARG A 110 -6.45 -16.18 4.70
N GLY A 111 -6.18 -16.64 3.47
CA GLY A 111 -6.99 -17.64 2.79
C GLY A 111 -8.16 -17.11 1.97
N MET A 112 -8.22 -15.81 1.71
CA MET A 112 -9.21 -15.25 0.78
C MET A 112 -8.82 -15.57 -0.67
N GLU A 113 -9.82 -15.84 -1.49
CA GLU A 113 -9.65 -16.05 -2.92
C GLU A 113 -9.15 -14.78 -3.60
N ALA A 114 -8.15 -14.93 -4.47
CA ALA A 114 -7.51 -13.79 -5.13
C ALA A 114 -8.51 -13.02 -6.00
N ASP A 115 -9.32 -13.71 -6.79
CA ASP A 115 -10.29 -13.10 -7.70
C ASP A 115 -11.34 -12.30 -6.93
N TRP A 116 -11.85 -12.86 -5.83
CA TRP A 116 -12.82 -12.15 -5.00
C TRP A 116 -12.26 -10.85 -4.42
N ILE A 117 -11.04 -10.88 -3.88
CA ILE A 117 -10.44 -9.68 -3.28
C ILE A 117 -10.04 -8.64 -4.34
N GLN A 118 -9.69 -9.08 -5.53
CA GLN A 118 -9.44 -8.21 -6.67
C GLN A 118 -10.73 -7.48 -7.08
N GLU A 119 -11.85 -8.20 -7.16
CA GLU A 119 -13.15 -7.62 -7.48
C GLU A 119 -13.59 -6.58 -6.45
N VAL A 120 -13.36 -6.85 -5.17
CA VAL A 120 -13.63 -5.90 -4.06
C VAL A 120 -12.90 -4.57 -4.26
N TYR A 121 -11.68 -4.59 -4.81
CA TYR A 121 -10.86 -3.38 -5.06
C TYR A 121 -10.89 -2.89 -6.52
N SER A 122 -11.82 -3.38 -7.34
CA SER A 122 -11.93 -3.00 -8.76
C SER A 122 -12.19 -1.50 -9.00
N ILE A 123 -12.67 -0.78 -8.00
CA ILE A 123 -12.86 0.67 -8.04
C ILE A 123 -11.55 1.47 -7.98
N ALA A 124 -10.44 0.82 -7.61
CA ALA A 124 -9.17 1.51 -7.41
C ALA A 124 -8.57 1.99 -8.74
N LEU A 125 -7.93 3.17 -8.70
CA LEU A 125 -7.13 3.66 -9.81
C LEU A 125 -5.79 2.94 -9.88
N VAL A 126 -5.26 2.79 -11.09
CA VAL A 126 -3.87 2.43 -11.31
C VAL A 126 -3.00 3.60 -10.86
N PRO A 127 -2.06 3.40 -9.91
CA PRO A 127 -1.14 4.45 -9.49
C PRO A 127 -0.13 4.80 -10.59
N ASP A 128 0.34 6.05 -10.60
CA ASP A 128 1.43 6.46 -11.47
C ASP A 128 2.77 5.79 -11.10
N ALA A 129 2.93 5.44 -9.83
CA ALA A 129 4.03 4.58 -9.38
C ALA A 129 3.68 3.82 -8.11
N VAL A 130 4.24 2.62 -7.97
CA VAL A 130 4.20 1.81 -6.75
C VAL A 130 5.63 1.43 -6.35
N PHE A 131 6.07 1.93 -5.22
CA PHE A 131 7.38 1.62 -4.63
C PHE A 131 7.22 0.63 -3.48
N TYR A 132 7.76 -0.56 -3.63
CA TYR A 132 7.77 -1.56 -2.58
C TYR A 132 9.10 -1.52 -1.81
N ILE A 133 9.07 -1.04 -0.57
CA ILE A 133 10.24 -1.02 0.32
C ILE A 133 10.41 -2.42 0.92
N ALA A 134 11.30 -3.20 0.32
CA ALA A 134 11.60 -4.57 0.74
C ALA A 134 12.63 -4.59 1.86
N VAL A 135 12.27 -5.23 2.97
CA VAL A 135 13.14 -5.42 4.15
C VAL A 135 13.02 -6.88 4.59
N SER A 136 14.12 -7.51 4.97
CA SER A 136 14.08 -8.90 5.46
C SER A 136 13.27 -9.01 6.76
N PRO A 137 12.56 -10.14 6.98
CA PRO A 137 11.73 -10.31 8.17
C PRO A 137 12.48 -10.13 9.48
N GLU A 138 13.73 -10.58 9.53
CA GLU A 138 14.60 -10.48 10.71
C GLU A 138 14.89 -9.00 11.06
N VAL A 139 15.19 -8.19 10.06
CA VAL A 139 15.39 -6.74 10.24
C VAL A 139 14.10 -6.04 10.62
N LEU A 140 12.94 -6.50 10.10
CA LEU A 140 11.63 -5.98 10.51
C LEU A 140 11.36 -6.24 11.98
N VAL A 141 11.67 -7.44 12.50
CA VAL A 141 11.55 -7.75 13.93
C VAL A 141 12.38 -6.77 14.76
N GLU A 142 13.68 -6.64 14.45
CA GLU A 142 14.58 -5.74 15.15
C GLU A 142 14.03 -4.30 15.19
N ARG A 143 13.59 -3.78 14.05
CA ARG A 143 13.06 -2.41 13.94
C ARG A 143 11.76 -2.22 14.73
N ASN A 144 10.84 -3.20 14.69
CA ASN A 144 9.58 -3.13 15.41
C ASN A 144 9.82 -3.21 16.94
N LEU A 145 10.67 -4.12 17.41
CA LEU A 145 11.02 -4.23 18.82
C LEU A 145 11.71 -2.96 19.35
N ARG A 146 12.62 -2.37 18.56
CA ARG A 146 13.28 -1.11 18.92
C ARG A 146 12.30 0.06 19.03
N LYS A 147 11.25 0.08 18.20
CA LYS A 147 10.28 1.18 18.13
C LYS A 147 9.12 1.03 19.12
N HIS A 148 8.62 -0.18 19.32
CA HIS A 148 7.37 -0.46 20.02
C HIS A 148 7.53 -1.39 21.23
N ALA A 149 8.73 -1.95 21.44
CA ALA A 149 9.05 -2.97 22.45
C ALA A 149 8.31 -4.32 22.28
N VAL A 150 7.30 -4.38 21.42
CA VAL A 150 6.51 -5.57 21.13
C VAL A 150 6.24 -5.68 19.64
N LEU A 151 5.97 -6.90 19.16
CA LEU A 151 5.46 -7.14 17.81
C LEU A 151 3.93 -6.96 17.82
N ASP A 152 3.41 -6.39 16.73
CA ASP A 152 1.96 -6.24 16.57
C ASP A 152 1.30 -7.59 16.29
N TYR A 153 0.15 -7.84 16.91
CA TYR A 153 -0.61 -9.09 16.80
C TYR A 153 -0.99 -9.43 15.34
N TRP A 154 -1.53 -8.45 14.61
CA TRP A 154 -2.00 -8.62 13.24
C TRP A 154 -0.86 -8.69 12.22
N GLU A 155 0.23 -7.93 12.46
CA GLU A 155 1.44 -7.96 11.63
C GLU A 155 2.29 -9.21 11.90
N SER A 156 2.02 -9.90 13.01
CA SER A 156 2.59 -11.21 13.33
C SER A 156 1.75 -12.37 12.80
N GLY A 157 0.55 -12.12 12.26
CA GLY A 157 -0.36 -13.19 11.82
C GLY A 157 -0.81 -14.12 12.94
N MET A 158 -0.87 -13.62 14.19
CA MET A 158 -1.31 -14.42 15.35
C MET A 158 -2.78 -14.83 15.26
N ASP A 159 -3.60 -14.04 14.56
CA ASP A 159 -4.99 -14.35 14.22
C ASP A 159 -5.15 -15.62 13.37
N MET A 160 -4.07 -16.08 12.74
CA MET A 160 -4.05 -17.26 11.88
C MET A 160 -3.63 -18.55 12.60
N ASN A 161 -3.31 -18.47 13.90
CA ASN A 161 -2.86 -19.61 14.73
C ASN A 161 -1.70 -20.42 14.12
N ARG A 162 -0.75 -19.74 13.45
CA ARG A 162 0.40 -20.36 12.76
C ARG A 162 1.43 -20.94 13.70
N SER A 163 1.66 -20.28 14.82
CA SER A 163 2.60 -20.67 15.87
C SER A 163 2.15 -20.07 17.19
N GLN A 164 2.46 -20.72 18.29
CA GLN A 164 2.28 -20.17 19.64
C GLN A 164 3.35 -19.11 19.95
N ASN A 165 4.50 -19.16 19.26
CA ASN A 165 5.56 -18.18 19.40
C ASN A 165 5.34 -17.01 18.43
N MET A 166 5.17 -15.80 18.97
CA MET A 166 4.90 -14.60 18.17
C MET A 166 6.05 -14.25 17.22
N TYR A 167 7.30 -14.52 17.57
CA TYR A 167 8.46 -14.30 16.70
C TYR A 167 8.39 -15.20 15.47
N ASP A 168 8.18 -16.50 15.66
CA ASP A 168 8.10 -17.47 14.56
C ASP A 168 6.89 -17.19 13.66
N SER A 169 5.76 -16.83 14.29
CA SER A 169 4.55 -16.42 13.56
C SER A 169 4.81 -15.18 12.72
N PHE A 170 5.44 -14.14 13.27
CA PHE A 170 5.82 -12.93 12.55
C PHE A 170 6.70 -13.25 11.35
N ILE A 171 7.80 -13.99 11.53
CA ILE A 171 8.72 -14.36 10.47
C ILE A 171 7.98 -15.12 9.35
N GLY A 172 7.17 -16.11 9.70
CA GLY A 172 6.39 -16.89 8.75
C GLY A 172 5.39 -16.03 7.98
N TYR A 173 4.64 -15.20 8.68
CA TYR A 173 3.65 -14.30 8.08
C TYR A 173 4.30 -13.28 7.14
N GLN A 174 5.38 -12.63 7.56
CA GLN A 174 6.08 -11.65 6.73
C GLN A 174 6.70 -12.28 5.48
N LYS A 175 7.20 -13.53 5.55
CA LYS A 175 7.66 -14.29 4.37
C LYS A 175 6.53 -14.52 3.38
N ASP A 176 5.31 -14.85 3.86
CA ASP A 176 4.16 -15.07 2.99
C ASP A 176 3.66 -13.76 2.35
N ILE A 177 3.60 -12.67 3.12
CA ILE A 177 3.29 -11.34 2.60
C ILE A 177 4.29 -10.95 1.50
N GLN A 178 5.59 -11.11 1.74
CA GLN A 178 6.61 -10.81 0.73
C GLN A 178 6.49 -11.70 -0.52
N ARG A 179 6.06 -12.96 -0.37
CA ARG A 179 5.77 -13.84 -1.50
C ARG A 179 4.60 -13.31 -2.34
N GLN A 180 3.55 -12.79 -1.71
CA GLN A 180 2.45 -12.16 -2.43
C GLN A 180 2.88 -10.86 -3.11
N PHE A 181 3.65 -10.00 -2.47
CA PHE A 181 4.19 -8.81 -3.12
C PHE A 181 5.06 -9.14 -4.34
N ARG A 182 5.90 -10.19 -4.29
CA ARG A 182 6.66 -10.64 -5.46
C ARG A 182 5.78 -11.15 -6.62
N LYS A 183 4.64 -11.79 -6.32
CA LYS A 183 3.66 -12.16 -7.35
C LYS A 183 3.00 -10.93 -7.95
N MET A 184 2.54 -10.01 -7.10
CA MET A 184 1.91 -8.75 -7.52
C MET A 184 2.87 -7.86 -8.30
N GLN A 185 4.15 -7.82 -7.94
CA GLN A 185 5.17 -7.08 -8.68
C GLN A 185 5.22 -7.48 -10.17
N LYS A 186 5.09 -8.77 -10.45
CA LYS A 186 5.08 -9.28 -11.84
C LYS A 186 3.84 -8.84 -12.62
N VAL A 187 2.72 -8.68 -11.93
CA VAL A 187 1.43 -8.30 -12.53
C VAL A 187 1.29 -6.79 -12.63
N TYR A 188 1.61 -6.07 -11.55
CA TYR A 188 1.35 -4.62 -11.43
C TYR A 188 2.59 -3.75 -11.61
N GLY A 189 3.75 -4.35 -11.88
CA GLY A 189 4.98 -3.62 -12.22
C GLY A 189 5.56 -2.78 -11.10
N PHE A 190 5.47 -3.21 -9.83
CA PHE A 190 6.06 -2.47 -8.71
C PHE A 190 7.56 -2.28 -8.85
N GLU A 191 8.04 -1.12 -8.43
CA GLU A 191 9.45 -0.88 -8.27
C GLU A 191 9.92 -1.28 -6.87
N THR A 192 10.80 -2.28 -6.79
CA THR A 192 11.34 -2.71 -5.50
C THR A 192 12.50 -1.81 -5.09
N VAL A 193 12.40 -1.26 -3.88
CA VAL A 193 13.43 -0.45 -3.23
C VAL A 193 14.02 -1.21 -2.06
N ASN A 194 15.34 -1.34 -2.01
CA ASN A 194 16.02 -2.01 -0.91
C ASN A 194 15.92 -1.19 0.39
N GLY A 195 15.06 -1.63 1.30
CA GLY A 195 14.79 -0.99 2.59
C GLY A 195 15.82 -1.24 3.69
N ASN A 196 16.85 -2.07 3.43
CA ASN A 196 17.95 -2.31 4.38
C ASN A 196 19.02 -1.20 4.35
N ARG A 197 18.89 -0.24 3.45
CA ARG A 197 19.78 0.93 3.35
C ARG A 197 19.40 2.05 4.33
N THR A 198 20.23 3.08 4.39
CA THR A 198 19.94 4.26 5.20
C THR A 198 18.72 5.01 4.69
N PRO A 199 17.93 5.67 5.57
CA PRO A 199 16.76 6.45 5.15
C PRO A 199 17.08 7.49 4.06
N ARG A 200 18.26 8.12 4.14
CA ARG A 200 18.72 9.11 3.14
C ARG A 200 18.96 8.49 1.76
N ALA A 201 19.56 7.29 1.71
CA ALA A 201 19.80 6.60 0.45
C ALA A 201 18.49 6.15 -0.23
N ILE A 202 17.54 5.64 0.56
CA ILE A 202 16.20 5.29 0.09
C ILE A 202 15.49 6.54 -0.45
N GLN A 203 15.52 7.63 0.32
CA GLN A 203 14.89 8.89 -0.06
C GLN A 203 15.42 9.43 -1.39
N LYS A 204 16.75 9.42 -1.58
CA LYS A 204 17.38 9.89 -2.83
C LYS A 204 16.91 9.09 -4.04
N GLU A 205 16.80 7.77 -3.90
CA GLU A 205 16.28 6.91 -4.98
C GLU A 205 14.82 7.21 -5.29
N LEU A 206 13.96 7.28 -4.26
CA LEU A 206 12.53 7.61 -4.44
C LEU A 206 12.34 8.99 -5.09
N GLN A 207 13.08 10.00 -4.64
CA GLN A 207 13.03 11.35 -5.23
C GLN A 207 13.38 11.34 -6.71
N SER A 208 14.47 10.68 -7.10
CA SER A 208 14.89 10.60 -8.49
C SER A 208 13.84 9.97 -9.40
N LYS A 209 13.19 8.89 -8.91
CA LYS A 209 12.14 8.19 -9.64
C LYS A 209 10.86 9.03 -9.75
N ILE A 210 10.43 9.67 -8.66
CA ILE A 210 9.25 10.54 -8.64
C ILE A 210 9.46 11.77 -9.51
N GLU A 211 10.65 12.35 -9.51
CA GLU A 211 10.99 13.51 -10.36
C GLU A 211 10.81 13.19 -11.85
N SER A 212 11.15 11.96 -12.26
CA SER A 212 10.93 11.51 -13.64
C SER A 212 9.44 11.44 -14.00
N ILE A 213 8.60 11.04 -13.06
CA ILE A 213 7.14 11.00 -13.23
C ILE A 213 6.58 12.42 -13.34
N LEU A 214 6.96 13.29 -12.43
CA LEU A 214 6.46 14.69 -12.38
C LEU A 214 6.85 15.49 -13.63
N ASN A 215 7.99 15.18 -14.25
CA ASN A 215 8.46 15.82 -15.48
C ASN A 215 7.84 15.25 -16.76
N GLY A 216 6.78 14.43 -16.66
CA GLY A 216 6.10 13.82 -17.79
C GLY A 216 6.90 12.70 -18.48
N LYS A 217 8.01 12.30 -17.92
CA LYS A 217 8.70 11.06 -18.30
C LYS A 217 8.03 9.92 -17.57
N THR A 218 6.92 9.45 -18.13
CA THR A 218 6.21 8.28 -17.60
C THR A 218 7.19 7.11 -17.50
N PRO A 219 7.37 6.47 -16.34
CA PRO A 219 8.09 5.21 -16.28
C PRO A 219 7.41 4.21 -17.25
N ALA A 220 8.18 3.33 -17.86
CA ALA A 220 7.75 2.35 -18.88
C ALA A 220 6.58 1.41 -18.47
N LEU A 221 5.98 1.61 -17.30
CA LEU A 221 4.83 0.90 -16.78
C LEU A 221 3.51 1.22 -17.50
N VAL A 222 3.39 2.41 -18.11
CA VAL A 222 2.14 2.82 -18.80
C VAL A 222 2.09 2.31 -20.25
N GLU A 223 3.22 1.98 -20.86
CA GLU A 223 3.27 1.44 -22.23
C GLU A 223 3.10 -0.10 -22.32
N ARG A 224 3.10 -0.80 -21.20
CA ARG A 224 2.65 -2.18 -21.23
C ARG A 224 1.14 -2.19 -21.30
N ASN A 225 0.61 -2.14 -22.53
CA ASN A 225 -0.64 -2.81 -22.89
C ASN A 225 -0.47 -4.28 -22.46
N ILE A 226 -0.66 -4.54 -21.18
CA ILE A 226 -0.98 -5.88 -20.74
C ILE A 226 -2.35 -6.08 -21.39
N GLU A 227 -2.40 -6.89 -22.45
CA GLU A 227 -3.62 -7.54 -22.89
C GLU A 227 -4.06 -8.42 -21.71
N ILE A 228 -4.69 -7.79 -20.75
CA ILE A 228 -5.31 -8.45 -19.61
C ILE A 228 -6.60 -9.02 -20.23
N ALA A 229 -6.75 -10.34 -20.15
CA ALA A 229 -7.99 -11.01 -20.53
C ALA A 229 -9.19 -10.29 -19.87
N PRO A 230 -10.40 -10.32 -20.46
CA PRO A 230 -11.56 -9.51 -20.00
C PRO A 230 -11.89 -9.67 -18.50
N HIS A 231 -11.44 -10.74 -17.86
CA HIS A 231 -11.57 -11.01 -16.43
C HIS A 231 -10.44 -10.42 -15.56
N ASP A 232 -9.37 -9.87 -16.17
CA ASP A 232 -8.19 -9.38 -15.46
C ASP A 232 -8.13 -7.83 -15.35
N ARG A 233 -9.17 -7.14 -15.78
CA ARG A 233 -9.29 -5.67 -15.64
C ARG A 233 -9.64 -5.30 -14.21
N ILE A 234 -8.61 -5.18 -13.36
CA ILE A 234 -8.76 -4.87 -11.94
C ILE A 234 -8.77 -3.36 -11.68
N PHE A 235 -8.34 -2.54 -12.64
CA PHE A 235 -8.21 -1.10 -12.45
C PHE A 235 -8.74 -0.30 -13.62
N VAL A 236 -9.34 0.83 -13.30
CA VAL A 236 -9.72 1.84 -14.29
C VAL A 236 -8.44 2.54 -14.76
N SER A 237 -8.07 2.38 -16.03
CA SER A 237 -6.95 3.11 -16.63
C SER A 237 -7.27 4.60 -16.69
N ARG A 238 -6.28 5.44 -16.49
CA ARG A 238 -6.35 6.86 -16.83
C ARG A 238 -6.21 6.97 -18.34
N THR A 239 -7.27 7.33 -19.04
CA THR A 239 -7.26 7.78 -20.44
C THR A 239 -7.13 9.28 -20.50
#